data_e0ab25dc6f35c5a9eff8e69b793f7261
#
_entry.id   e0ab25dc6f35c5a9eff8e69b793f7261
#
_cell.length_a   1.000
_cell.length_b   1.000
_cell.length_c   1.000
_cell.angle_alpha   90.00
_cell.angle_beta   90.00
_cell.angle_gamma   90.00
#
_symmetry.space_group_name_H-M   'P 1'
#
loop_
_entity.id
_entity.type
_entity.pdbx_description
1 polymer ?
#
loop_
_entity_poly.entity_id
_entity_poly.type
_entity_poly.pdbx_seq_one_letter_code
_entity_poly.pdbx_strand_id
1 'polypeptide(L)'
;MTARVLVVDDIVPNIKLLEARLSAEYFDVVTATNGPQALAICAEGQCDLVLLDVMMPGMDGFEVCRRLKASPATSHIPVVMVTALDQPADRVKGLEAGADDFLTKPIDELALLARVRSLARLKVALDELRARAATSAALGLADTLAETMSAAEVGGKILIVDDRVSSHERLAGALSKNYEVTIETKPQEAVFRAAEGGFDLVIVSLGLQNFDGLRLCSQIRSLERTRSMPILTIAEAEDRQRVLRGLDLGVNDYLMRPVDRNELVARVRTQIRRKRYVDSLKDRVQASIEMAVVDALTGLNNRRFFESHFSALLDDAVHRNRPLSLMILDIDHFKMVNDSHGHDAGDEVLKAFALRVKRVIRQADLLCRMGGEEFVIVMPNTPLEVAELVAERARAAVQGARFQIDASGRSIPITVSVGLCDRGEDTSADQVYKRADKALYRAKNEGRNRVAAVAA
;
A
#
# COMPACT_ATOMS: atom_id res chain seq x y z
N MET A 1 4.55 19.49 8.91
CA MET A 1 5.88 19.21 9.50
C MET A 1 6.93 19.67 8.50
N THR A 2 7.86 20.50 8.94
CA THR A 2 9.01 20.93 8.12
C THR A 2 10.00 19.78 8.06
N ALA A 3 10.39 19.34 6.85
CA ALA A 3 11.36 18.27 6.70
C ALA A 3 12.75 18.75 7.17
N ARG A 4 13.50 17.87 7.82
CA ARG A 4 14.85 18.12 8.31
C ARG A 4 15.88 17.67 7.26
N VAL A 5 16.68 18.62 6.76
CA VAL A 5 17.67 18.39 5.71
C VAL A 5 19.08 18.38 6.31
N LEU A 6 19.81 17.27 6.16
CA LEU A 6 21.21 17.19 6.53
C LEU A 6 22.08 17.70 5.36
N VAL A 7 22.87 18.71 5.60
CA VAL A 7 23.86 19.26 4.65
C VAL A 7 25.25 18.78 5.04
N VAL A 8 25.93 18.08 4.14
CA VAL A 8 27.27 17.51 4.35
C VAL A 8 28.25 18.06 3.32
N ASP A 9 29.23 18.83 3.75
CA ASP A 9 30.30 19.37 2.92
C ASP A 9 31.51 19.68 3.82
N ASP A 10 32.74 19.41 3.40
CA ASP A 10 33.93 19.70 4.22
C ASP A 10 34.27 21.18 4.24
N ILE A 11 33.68 21.97 3.34
CA ILE A 11 33.88 23.42 3.20
C ILE A 11 32.77 24.20 3.90
N VAL A 12 33.04 24.73 5.09
CA VAL A 12 32.05 25.44 5.92
C VAL A 12 31.27 26.55 5.17
N PRO A 13 31.87 27.42 4.32
CA PRO A 13 31.13 28.36 3.48
C PRO A 13 30.02 27.72 2.61
N ASN A 14 30.25 26.54 2.04
CA ASN A 14 29.25 25.83 1.27
C ASN A 14 28.06 25.42 2.13
N ILE A 15 28.34 24.88 3.33
CA ILE A 15 27.32 24.53 4.32
C ILE A 15 26.47 25.76 4.65
N LYS A 16 27.09 26.87 4.99
CA LYS A 16 26.38 28.11 5.35
C LYS A 16 25.50 28.65 4.24
N LEU A 17 25.95 28.55 2.99
CA LEU A 17 25.19 28.98 1.82
C LEU A 17 23.92 28.08 1.66
N LEU A 18 24.05 26.77 1.75
CA LEU A 18 22.91 25.84 1.64
C LEU A 18 21.98 25.97 2.83
N GLU A 19 22.51 26.06 4.05
CA GLU A 19 21.75 26.34 5.27
C GLU A 19 20.88 27.59 5.13
N ALA A 20 21.45 28.70 4.69
CA ALA A 20 20.72 29.97 4.51
C ALA A 20 19.58 29.83 3.47
N ARG A 21 19.85 29.20 2.32
CA ARG A 21 18.85 28.99 1.27
C ARG A 21 17.70 28.09 1.70
N LEU A 22 18.00 26.97 2.39
CA LEU A 22 16.99 26.03 2.84
C LEU A 22 16.17 26.59 4.01
N SER A 23 16.81 27.27 4.96
CA SER A 23 16.13 27.91 6.09
C SER A 23 15.20 29.04 5.64
N ALA A 24 15.52 29.78 4.57
CA ALA A 24 14.64 30.79 3.97
C ALA A 24 13.33 30.16 3.44
N GLU A 25 13.35 28.88 3.09
CA GLU A 25 12.20 28.10 2.63
C GLU A 25 11.59 27.20 3.72
N TYR A 26 11.88 27.54 4.98
CA TYR A 26 11.34 26.89 6.18
C TYR A 26 11.74 25.42 6.36
N PHE A 27 12.86 24.95 5.80
CA PHE A 27 13.42 23.66 6.15
C PHE A 27 14.23 23.75 7.44
N ASP A 28 14.15 22.70 8.26
CA ASP A 28 15.05 22.51 9.41
C ASP A 28 16.38 21.94 8.88
N VAL A 29 17.50 22.58 9.18
CA VAL A 29 18.80 22.21 8.62
C VAL A 29 19.74 21.73 9.71
N VAL A 30 20.27 20.52 9.52
CA VAL A 30 21.35 19.94 10.31
C VAL A 30 22.60 19.89 9.44
N THR A 31 23.77 20.06 10.02
CA THR A 31 25.02 20.15 9.26
C THR A 31 26.04 19.13 9.72
N ALA A 32 26.84 18.62 8.79
CA ALA A 32 28.01 17.79 9.07
C ALA A 32 29.18 18.19 8.18
N THR A 33 30.40 18.08 8.70
CA THR A 33 31.62 18.47 7.98
C THR A 33 32.42 17.28 7.45
N ASN A 34 31.95 16.04 7.68
CA ASN A 34 32.61 14.82 7.23
C ASN A 34 31.64 13.63 7.19
N GLY A 35 32.05 12.56 6.51
CA GLY A 35 31.25 11.35 6.33
C GLY A 35 30.85 10.64 7.64
N PRO A 36 31.78 10.37 8.58
CA PRO A 36 31.42 9.73 9.85
C PRO A 36 30.36 10.47 10.66
N GLN A 37 30.43 11.81 10.71
CA GLN A 37 29.42 12.64 11.39
C GLN A 37 28.06 12.52 10.69
N ALA A 38 28.04 12.54 9.36
CA ALA A 38 26.81 12.39 8.59
C ALA A 38 26.15 11.03 8.85
N LEU A 39 26.93 9.94 8.89
CA LEU A 39 26.42 8.58 9.19
C LEU A 39 25.83 8.50 10.60
N ALA A 40 26.45 9.11 11.61
CA ALA A 40 25.96 9.15 12.98
C ALA A 40 24.60 9.87 13.07
N ILE A 41 24.49 11.08 12.49
CA ILE A 41 23.24 11.87 12.46
C ILE A 41 22.11 11.08 11.80
N CYS A 42 22.39 10.40 10.68
CA CYS A 42 21.39 9.59 9.99
C CYS A 42 20.96 8.38 10.82
N ALA A 43 21.89 7.73 11.50
CA ALA A 43 21.61 6.55 12.35
C ALA A 43 20.73 6.91 13.57
N GLU A 44 20.86 8.12 14.10
CA GLU A 44 20.02 8.65 15.17
C GLU A 44 18.63 9.11 14.71
N GLY A 45 18.33 9.01 13.40
CA GLY A 45 17.04 9.42 12.84
C GLY A 45 16.83 10.94 12.83
N GLN A 46 17.89 11.72 12.83
CA GLN A 46 17.82 13.17 12.93
C GLN A 46 17.70 13.89 11.58
N CYS A 47 17.45 13.18 10.47
CA CYS A 47 17.25 13.80 9.15
C CYS A 47 16.28 13.03 8.27
N ASP A 48 15.61 13.78 7.40
CA ASP A 48 14.65 13.26 6.41
C ASP A 48 15.22 13.19 5.00
N LEU A 49 16.30 13.96 4.74
CA LEU A 49 16.98 14.05 3.44
C LEU A 49 18.43 14.47 3.65
N VAL A 50 19.33 13.93 2.83
CA VAL A 50 20.76 14.28 2.87
C VAL A 50 21.16 14.99 1.57
N LEU A 51 21.75 16.18 1.69
CA LEU A 51 22.53 16.82 0.64
C LEU A 51 24.01 16.54 0.92
N LEU A 52 24.66 15.78 0.05
CA LEU A 52 25.95 15.19 0.30
C LEU A 52 26.99 15.63 -0.73
N ASP A 53 28.00 16.34 -0.30
CA ASP A 53 29.15 16.61 -1.16
C ASP A 53 29.89 15.31 -1.50
N VAL A 54 30.34 15.21 -2.75
CA VAL A 54 31.08 14.05 -3.23
C VAL A 54 32.56 14.12 -2.83
N MET A 55 33.15 15.31 -2.93
CA MET A 55 34.60 15.50 -2.78
C MET A 55 34.98 15.89 -1.34
N MET A 56 34.99 14.91 -0.45
CA MET A 56 35.38 15.11 0.95
C MET A 56 36.64 14.31 1.31
N PRO A 57 37.51 14.84 2.18
CA PRO A 57 38.71 14.14 2.62
C PRO A 57 38.38 12.93 3.51
N GLY A 58 39.13 11.87 3.35
CA GLY A 58 39.02 10.63 4.13
C GLY A 58 37.92 9.71 3.62
N MET A 59 36.64 10.05 3.82
CA MET A 59 35.50 9.29 3.31
C MET A 59 34.74 10.15 2.30
N ASP A 60 34.78 9.73 1.03
CA ASP A 60 34.05 10.43 -0.03
C ASP A 60 32.54 10.25 0.06
N GLY A 61 31.78 11.12 -0.65
CA GLY A 61 30.33 11.06 -0.64
C GLY A 61 29.76 9.77 -1.24
N PHE A 62 30.46 9.12 -2.16
CA PHE A 62 30.01 7.83 -2.70
C PHE A 62 30.02 6.74 -1.63
N GLU A 63 31.06 6.69 -0.80
CA GLU A 63 31.18 5.73 0.30
C GLU A 63 30.15 6.00 1.39
N VAL A 64 29.92 7.26 1.77
CA VAL A 64 28.85 7.65 2.70
C VAL A 64 27.50 7.18 2.18
N CYS A 65 27.19 7.42 0.91
CA CYS A 65 25.93 7.01 0.29
C CYS A 65 25.78 5.47 0.32
N ARG A 66 26.80 4.71 -0.09
CA ARG A 66 26.76 3.25 -0.04
C ARG A 66 26.45 2.73 1.36
N ARG A 67 27.09 3.28 2.40
CA ARG A 67 26.84 2.88 3.80
C ARG A 67 25.43 3.23 4.26
N LEU A 68 24.93 4.41 3.93
CA LEU A 68 23.55 4.80 4.23
C LEU A 68 22.53 3.84 3.57
N LYS A 69 22.78 3.46 2.31
CA LYS A 69 21.86 2.61 1.54
C LYS A 69 22.00 1.12 1.86
N ALA A 70 23.12 0.68 2.43
CA ALA A 70 23.33 -0.69 2.89
C ALA A 70 22.66 -0.99 4.24
N SER A 71 22.40 0.03 5.07
CA SER A 71 21.79 -0.14 6.38
C SER A 71 20.25 -0.07 6.30
N PRO A 72 19.52 -1.08 6.81
CA PRO A 72 18.03 -1.03 6.85
C PRO A 72 17.48 0.17 7.61
N ALA A 73 18.22 0.66 8.62
CA ALA A 73 17.82 1.82 9.42
C ALA A 73 17.88 3.14 8.64
N THR A 74 18.74 3.28 7.64
CA THR A 74 18.99 4.53 6.93
C THR A 74 18.75 4.46 5.42
N SER A 75 18.58 3.26 4.84
CA SER A 75 18.42 3.04 3.39
C SER A 75 17.24 3.82 2.77
N HIS A 76 16.21 4.10 3.56
CA HIS A 76 15.02 4.85 3.15
C HIS A 76 15.22 6.37 3.11
N ILE A 77 16.32 6.90 3.66
CA ILE A 77 16.62 8.33 3.65
C ILE A 77 17.07 8.71 2.23
N PRO A 78 16.41 9.66 1.55
CA PRO A 78 16.85 10.15 0.26
C PRO A 78 18.20 10.84 0.36
N VAL A 79 19.08 10.58 -0.61
CA VAL A 79 20.40 11.20 -0.73
C VAL A 79 20.50 11.91 -2.06
N VAL A 80 20.77 13.22 -2.03
CA VAL A 80 21.08 14.04 -3.19
C VAL A 80 22.59 14.35 -3.16
N MET A 81 23.33 13.89 -4.14
CA MET A 81 24.73 14.24 -4.26
C MET A 81 24.90 15.65 -4.80
N VAL A 82 25.78 16.41 -4.18
CA VAL A 82 26.20 17.74 -4.62
C VAL A 82 27.62 17.63 -5.12
N THR A 83 27.88 17.97 -6.38
CA THR A 83 29.19 17.70 -6.98
C THR A 83 29.65 18.79 -7.94
N ALA A 84 30.93 19.03 -7.99
CA ALA A 84 31.57 19.82 -9.06
C ALA A 84 31.83 18.96 -10.32
N LEU A 85 31.67 17.62 -10.21
CA LEU A 85 31.85 16.68 -11.31
C LEU A 85 30.59 16.70 -12.17
N ASP A 86 30.71 17.12 -13.43
CA ASP A 86 29.56 17.21 -14.33
C ASP A 86 29.56 16.18 -15.47
N GLN A 87 30.53 15.27 -15.44
CA GLN A 87 30.61 14.20 -16.44
C GLN A 87 29.54 13.12 -16.20
N PRO A 88 28.94 12.58 -17.28
CA PRO A 88 27.96 11.48 -17.17
C PRO A 88 28.43 10.29 -16.34
N ALA A 89 29.72 9.94 -16.41
CA ALA A 89 30.30 8.85 -15.64
C ALA A 89 30.22 9.04 -14.11
N ASP A 90 30.36 10.27 -13.63
CA ASP A 90 30.30 10.57 -12.19
C ASP A 90 28.87 10.52 -11.69
N ARG A 91 27.91 10.94 -12.51
CA ARG A 91 26.48 10.83 -12.21
C ARG A 91 26.06 9.35 -12.10
N VAL A 92 26.55 8.52 -13.01
CA VAL A 92 26.31 7.05 -12.97
C VAL A 92 26.85 6.45 -11.69
N LYS A 93 28.11 6.77 -11.29
CA LYS A 93 28.69 6.31 -10.02
C LYS A 93 27.85 6.69 -8.82
N GLY A 94 27.31 7.93 -8.79
CA GLY A 94 26.42 8.39 -7.71
C GLY A 94 25.15 7.55 -7.62
N LEU A 95 24.49 7.33 -8.75
CA LEU A 95 23.27 6.52 -8.81
C LEU A 95 23.54 5.04 -8.49
N GLU A 96 24.69 4.49 -8.88
CA GLU A 96 25.12 3.14 -8.52
C GLU A 96 25.47 3.00 -7.04
N ALA A 97 26.00 4.06 -6.42
CA ALA A 97 26.18 4.14 -4.96
C ALA A 97 24.85 4.21 -4.20
N GLY A 98 23.72 4.36 -4.91
CA GLY A 98 22.37 4.40 -4.35
C GLY A 98 21.81 5.79 -4.14
N ALA A 99 22.47 6.85 -4.61
CA ALA A 99 21.92 8.19 -4.54
C ALA A 99 20.58 8.29 -5.28
N ASP A 100 19.71 9.11 -4.75
CA ASP A 100 18.37 9.33 -5.32
C ASP A 100 18.39 10.39 -6.40
N ASP A 101 19.31 11.36 -6.30
CA ASP A 101 19.52 12.42 -7.30
C ASP A 101 20.89 13.09 -7.11
N PHE A 102 21.20 14.06 -7.97
CA PHE A 102 22.41 14.89 -7.85
C PHE A 102 22.16 16.34 -8.29
N LEU A 103 23.00 17.23 -7.78
CA LEU A 103 23.07 18.64 -8.13
C LEU A 103 24.52 19.02 -8.50
N THR A 104 24.71 19.71 -9.61
CA THR A 104 26.03 20.21 -10.02
C THR A 104 26.31 21.56 -9.40
N LYS A 105 27.53 21.78 -8.94
CA LYS A 105 28.05 23.11 -8.53
C LYS A 105 28.44 23.94 -9.78
N PRO A 106 28.09 25.23 -9.89
CA PRO A 106 27.34 26.03 -8.91
C PRO A 106 25.87 25.62 -8.83
N ILE A 107 25.35 25.52 -7.60
CA ILE A 107 24.01 25.01 -7.35
C ILE A 107 22.97 26.03 -7.75
N ASP A 108 22.12 25.66 -8.69
CA ASP A 108 20.92 26.42 -9.03
C ASP A 108 19.88 26.30 -7.90
N GLU A 109 19.43 27.43 -7.41
CA GLU A 109 18.55 27.53 -6.27
C GLU A 109 17.17 26.87 -6.53
N LEU A 110 16.60 27.12 -7.72
CA LEU A 110 15.31 26.53 -8.09
C LEU A 110 15.42 25.03 -8.23
N ALA A 111 16.50 24.52 -8.84
CA ALA A 111 16.75 23.09 -8.95
C ALA A 111 16.94 22.43 -7.56
N LEU A 112 17.65 23.08 -6.64
CA LEU A 112 17.82 22.63 -5.26
C LEU A 112 16.47 22.49 -4.57
N LEU A 113 15.68 23.55 -4.55
CA LEU A 113 14.42 23.59 -3.83
C LEU A 113 13.38 22.62 -4.41
N ALA A 114 13.27 22.54 -5.74
CA ALA A 114 12.35 21.60 -6.40
C ALA A 114 12.67 20.14 -6.03
N ARG A 115 13.97 19.76 -6.01
CA ARG A 115 14.41 18.41 -5.64
C ARG A 115 14.19 18.12 -4.16
N VAL A 116 14.60 19.03 -3.28
CA VAL A 116 14.43 18.87 -1.84
C VAL A 116 12.94 18.74 -1.49
N ARG A 117 12.06 19.58 -2.05
CA ARG A 117 10.61 19.49 -1.84
C ARG A 117 10.03 18.18 -2.36
N SER A 118 10.45 17.73 -3.55
CA SER A 118 9.97 16.47 -4.13
C SER A 118 10.35 15.25 -3.28
N LEU A 119 11.63 15.17 -2.86
CA LEU A 119 12.14 14.07 -2.06
C LEU A 119 11.64 14.09 -0.62
N ALA A 120 11.46 15.27 -0.02
CA ALA A 120 10.88 15.41 1.31
C ALA A 120 9.42 14.92 1.34
N ARG A 121 8.60 15.29 0.34
CA ARG A 121 7.24 14.74 0.21
C ARG A 121 7.22 13.22 0.10
N LEU A 122 8.11 12.64 -0.68
CA LEU A 122 8.24 11.20 -0.81
C LEU A 122 8.61 10.56 0.53
N LYS A 123 9.58 11.14 1.26
CA LYS A 123 10.04 10.62 2.55
C LYS A 123 8.90 10.58 3.56
N VAL A 124 8.12 11.66 3.69
CA VAL A 124 6.95 11.71 4.60
C VAL A 124 5.95 10.60 4.27
N ALA A 125 5.62 10.41 2.99
CA ALA A 125 4.70 9.35 2.58
C ALA A 125 5.25 7.94 2.88
N LEU A 126 6.55 7.71 2.69
CA LEU A 126 7.21 6.45 3.02
C LEU A 126 7.23 6.18 4.52
N ASP A 127 7.50 7.20 5.34
CA ASP A 127 7.52 7.05 6.80
C ASP A 127 6.14 6.72 7.35
N GLU A 128 5.09 7.34 6.82
CA GLU A 128 3.72 7.00 7.18
C GLU A 128 3.39 5.53 6.85
N LEU A 129 3.74 5.06 5.65
CA LEU A 129 3.55 3.66 5.26
C LEU A 129 4.36 2.70 6.13
N ARG A 130 5.61 3.05 6.46
CA ARG A 130 6.47 2.25 7.34
C ARG A 130 5.93 2.18 8.77
N ALA A 131 5.48 3.31 9.32
CA ALA A 131 4.86 3.34 10.65
C ALA A 131 3.61 2.44 10.70
N ARG A 132 2.76 2.49 9.69
CA ARG A 132 1.60 1.60 9.57
C ARG A 132 2.01 0.12 9.45
N ALA A 133 3.01 -0.19 8.64
CA ALA A 133 3.54 -1.55 8.49
C ALA A 133 4.19 -2.06 9.79
N ALA A 134 4.91 -1.21 10.54
CA ALA A 134 5.53 -1.57 11.82
C ALA A 134 4.49 -1.85 12.92
N THR A 135 3.39 -1.09 12.95
CA THR A 135 2.27 -1.35 13.87
C THR A 135 1.65 -2.73 13.59
N SER A 136 1.57 -3.12 12.34
CA SER A 136 1.10 -4.44 11.92
C SER A 136 2.07 -5.56 12.31
N ALA A 137 3.37 -5.31 12.25
CA ALA A 137 4.42 -6.24 12.66
C ALA A 137 4.40 -6.52 14.17
N ALA A 138 4.13 -5.50 14.99
CA ALA A 138 3.97 -5.65 16.44
C ALA A 138 2.76 -6.54 16.82
N LEU A 139 1.83 -6.78 15.89
CA LEU A 139 0.68 -7.69 16.05
C LEU A 139 0.99 -9.15 15.64
N GLY A 140 2.25 -9.53 15.48
CA GLY A 140 2.67 -10.91 15.20
C GLY A 140 2.76 -11.29 13.71
N LEU A 141 2.79 -10.31 12.80
CA LEU A 141 2.75 -10.49 11.35
C LEU A 141 4.11 -10.21 10.67
N ALA A 142 5.20 -10.18 11.44
CA ALA A 142 6.52 -9.82 10.94
C ALA A 142 7.39 -11.06 10.70
N ASP A 143 7.45 -11.48 9.44
CA ASP A 143 8.67 -12.10 8.95
C ASP A 143 9.07 -11.47 7.60
N THR A 144 10.39 -11.21 7.46
CA THR A 144 11.07 -10.84 6.21
C THR A 144 11.04 -9.38 5.74
N LEU A 145 11.46 -8.41 6.59
CA LEU A 145 11.81 -7.06 6.11
C LEU A 145 13.12 -7.01 5.28
N ALA A 146 14.01 -7.97 5.47
CA ALA A 146 15.35 -7.96 4.89
C ALA A 146 15.45 -8.52 3.45
N GLU A 147 14.56 -9.43 3.05
CA GLU A 147 14.72 -10.15 1.78
C GLU A 147 14.23 -9.39 0.53
N THR A 148 13.36 -8.37 0.69
CA THR A 148 12.70 -7.74 -0.47
C THR A 148 13.55 -6.65 -1.15
N MET A 149 14.60 -6.15 -0.54
CA MET A 149 15.49 -5.15 -1.17
C MET A 149 16.51 -5.75 -2.13
N SER A 150 16.84 -7.03 -1.99
CA SER A 150 17.86 -7.71 -2.81
C SER A 150 17.31 -8.40 -4.06
N ALA A 151 16.05 -8.82 -4.07
CA ALA A 151 15.50 -9.70 -5.13
C ALA A 151 14.92 -8.97 -6.36
N ALA A 152 14.95 -7.64 -6.43
CA ALA A 152 14.22 -6.86 -7.44
C ALA A 152 15.11 -6.27 -8.56
N GLU A 153 16.18 -6.94 -8.95
CA GLU A 153 17.17 -6.32 -9.86
C GLU A 153 16.86 -6.45 -11.36
N VAL A 154 15.95 -7.31 -11.82
CA VAL A 154 15.76 -7.55 -13.25
C VAL A 154 14.29 -7.50 -13.65
N GLY A 155 14.03 -6.70 -14.71
CA GLY A 155 12.73 -6.64 -15.36
C GLY A 155 11.83 -5.49 -14.88
N GLY A 156 10.81 -5.20 -15.67
CA GLY A 156 9.78 -4.18 -15.44
C GLY A 156 9.21 -3.69 -16.75
N LYS A 157 7.99 -3.12 -16.71
CA LYS A 157 7.32 -2.59 -17.90
C LYS A 157 7.46 -1.08 -17.97
N ILE A 158 7.95 -0.58 -19.07
CA ILE A 158 8.20 0.85 -19.29
C ILE A 158 7.37 1.32 -20.49
N LEU A 159 6.62 2.40 -20.28
CA LEU A 159 5.96 3.12 -21.35
C LEU A 159 6.81 4.32 -21.76
N ILE A 160 7.18 4.42 -23.03
CA ILE A 160 7.86 5.59 -23.60
C ILE A 160 6.84 6.37 -24.44
N VAL A 161 6.64 7.64 -24.10
CA VAL A 161 5.78 8.57 -24.84
C VAL A 161 6.66 9.60 -25.53
N ASP A 162 6.96 9.37 -26.81
CA ASP A 162 7.77 10.27 -27.62
C ASP A 162 7.40 10.05 -29.11
N ASP A 163 7.02 11.11 -29.79
CA ASP A 163 6.60 11.10 -31.19
C ASP A 163 7.76 11.21 -32.19
N ARG A 164 9.00 11.42 -31.72
CA ARG A 164 10.21 11.47 -32.54
C ARG A 164 10.81 10.06 -32.67
N VAL A 165 10.77 9.48 -33.89
CA VAL A 165 11.23 8.12 -34.17
C VAL A 165 12.66 7.87 -33.68
N SER A 166 13.63 8.72 -34.08
CA SER A 166 15.03 8.56 -33.69
C SER A 166 15.27 8.68 -32.18
N SER A 167 14.35 9.34 -31.46
CA SER A 167 14.42 9.49 -30.01
C SER A 167 13.93 8.24 -29.29
N HIS A 168 12.69 7.83 -29.57
CA HIS A 168 12.12 6.68 -28.85
C HIS A 168 12.83 5.37 -29.19
N GLU A 169 13.33 5.20 -30.44
CA GLU A 169 14.15 4.03 -30.80
C GLU A 169 15.46 3.97 -30.00
N ARG A 170 16.13 5.13 -29.79
CA ARG A 170 17.36 5.19 -28.98
C ARG A 170 17.09 4.87 -27.52
N LEU A 171 16.01 5.44 -26.95
CA LEU A 171 15.60 5.16 -25.57
C LEU A 171 15.22 3.69 -25.39
N ALA A 172 14.40 3.16 -26.30
CA ALA A 172 14.01 1.76 -26.27
C ALA A 172 15.21 0.82 -26.42
N GLY A 173 16.10 1.08 -27.37
CA GLY A 173 17.32 0.28 -27.56
C GLY A 173 18.27 0.29 -26.36
N ALA A 174 18.26 1.35 -25.54
CA ALA A 174 19.02 1.39 -24.30
C ALA A 174 18.40 0.53 -23.19
N LEU A 175 17.06 0.42 -23.15
CA LEU A 175 16.31 -0.20 -22.05
C LEU A 175 15.84 -1.62 -22.33
N SER A 176 15.61 -2.01 -23.58
CA SER A 176 15.02 -3.32 -23.96
C SER A 176 15.86 -4.53 -23.54
N LYS A 177 17.13 -4.33 -23.19
CA LYS A 177 17.98 -5.44 -22.68
C LYS A 177 17.49 -5.94 -21.31
N ASN A 178 16.94 -5.05 -20.49
CA ASN A 178 16.61 -5.33 -19.09
C ASN A 178 15.11 -5.14 -18.79
N TYR A 179 14.34 -4.51 -19.68
CA TYR A 179 12.97 -4.09 -19.44
C TYR A 179 12.07 -4.39 -20.65
N GLU A 180 10.80 -4.65 -20.38
CA GLU A 180 9.77 -4.70 -21.43
C GLU A 180 9.37 -3.26 -21.77
N VAL A 181 9.66 -2.83 -23.01
CA VAL A 181 9.45 -1.44 -23.43
C VAL A 181 8.30 -1.37 -24.42
N THR A 182 7.33 -0.54 -24.12
CA THR A 182 6.23 -0.16 -25.01
C THR A 182 6.41 1.28 -25.45
N ILE A 183 6.28 1.55 -26.73
CA ILE A 183 6.36 2.91 -27.29
C ILE A 183 4.95 3.37 -27.64
N GLU A 184 4.63 4.60 -27.24
CA GLU A 184 3.41 5.30 -27.63
C GLU A 184 3.78 6.64 -28.30
N THR A 185 3.40 6.78 -29.56
CA THR A 185 3.71 7.96 -30.35
C THR A 185 2.58 8.99 -30.35
N LYS A 186 1.39 8.60 -29.86
CA LYS A 186 0.22 9.47 -29.76
C LYS A 186 -0.03 9.87 -28.31
N PRO A 187 0.29 11.11 -27.92
CA PRO A 187 0.17 11.56 -26.53
C PRO A 187 -1.26 11.43 -25.96
N GLN A 188 -2.28 11.53 -26.81
CA GLN A 188 -3.70 11.44 -26.41
C GLN A 188 -4.08 10.02 -25.95
N GLU A 189 -3.46 8.99 -26.55
CA GLU A 189 -3.69 7.58 -26.19
C GLU A 189 -2.85 7.14 -24.99
N ALA A 190 -1.77 7.87 -24.70
CA ALA A 190 -0.79 7.51 -23.67
C ALA A 190 -1.40 7.38 -22.25
N VAL A 191 -2.38 8.22 -21.91
CA VAL A 191 -3.06 8.16 -20.59
C VAL A 191 -3.85 6.86 -20.43
N PHE A 192 -4.61 6.46 -21.45
CA PHE A 192 -5.37 5.21 -21.44
C PHE A 192 -4.44 4.01 -21.40
N ARG A 193 -3.41 4.01 -22.24
CA ARG A 193 -2.41 2.94 -22.25
C ARG A 193 -1.69 2.80 -20.91
N ALA A 194 -1.31 3.92 -20.29
CA ALA A 194 -0.71 3.94 -18.96
C ALA A 194 -1.63 3.35 -17.88
N ALA A 195 -2.94 3.59 -17.98
CA ALA A 195 -3.93 3.10 -17.02
C ALA A 195 -4.25 1.60 -17.16
N GLU A 196 -4.12 1.03 -18.36
CA GLU A 196 -4.46 -0.36 -18.67
C GLU A 196 -3.25 -1.31 -18.62
N GLY A 197 -2.04 -0.81 -18.92
CA GLY A 197 -0.88 -1.64 -19.22
C GLY A 197 -0.07 -2.15 -18.03
N GLY A 198 -0.34 -1.72 -16.79
CA GLY A 198 0.40 -2.16 -15.60
C GLY A 198 1.90 -1.79 -15.63
N PHE A 199 2.23 -0.59 -16.10
CA PHE A 199 3.61 -0.13 -16.23
C PHE A 199 4.25 0.24 -14.89
N ASP A 200 5.56 -0.01 -14.79
CA ASP A 200 6.37 0.35 -13.63
C ASP A 200 6.93 1.77 -13.71
N LEU A 201 7.04 2.31 -14.92
CA LEU A 201 7.56 3.65 -15.19
C LEU A 201 6.98 4.18 -16.51
N VAL A 202 6.72 5.48 -16.56
CA VAL A 202 6.49 6.17 -17.84
C VAL A 202 7.60 7.18 -18.09
N ILE A 203 8.12 7.19 -19.33
CA ILE A 203 9.08 8.17 -19.82
C ILE A 203 8.33 9.10 -20.79
N VAL A 204 8.31 10.39 -20.53
CA VAL A 204 7.59 11.39 -21.32
C VAL A 204 8.55 12.40 -21.91
N SER A 205 8.57 12.54 -23.22
CA SER A 205 9.28 13.66 -23.89
C SER A 205 8.51 14.96 -23.64
N LEU A 206 9.18 16.00 -23.16
CA LEU A 206 8.56 17.34 -23.05
C LEU A 206 8.44 18.04 -24.40
N GLY A 207 9.26 17.65 -25.36
CA GLY A 207 9.26 18.20 -26.72
C GLY A 207 8.35 17.48 -27.71
N LEU A 208 7.17 17.02 -27.28
CA LEU A 208 6.15 16.41 -28.16
C LEU A 208 5.62 17.43 -29.16
N GLN A 209 5.38 17.00 -30.39
CA GLN A 209 4.77 17.83 -31.44
C GLN A 209 3.26 17.96 -31.16
N ASN A 210 2.78 19.18 -31.24
CA ASN A 210 1.34 19.51 -31.08
C ASN A 210 0.71 19.08 -29.75
N PHE A 211 1.50 18.73 -28.73
CA PHE A 211 1.01 18.36 -27.40
C PHE A 211 1.98 18.79 -26.30
N ASP A 212 1.45 19.28 -25.20
CA ASP A 212 2.29 19.66 -24.06
C ASP A 212 2.57 18.45 -23.16
N GLY A 213 3.86 18.04 -23.10
CA GLY A 213 4.31 16.92 -22.26
C GLY A 213 4.02 17.12 -20.76
N LEU A 214 4.03 18.35 -20.24
CA LEU A 214 3.66 18.62 -18.85
C LEU A 214 2.18 18.40 -18.60
N ARG A 215 1.32 18.76 -19.57
CA ARG A 215 -0.11 18.45 -19.49
C ARG A 215 -0.35 16.95 -19.43
N LEU A 216 0.40 16.17 -20.22
CA LEU A 216 0.34 14.70 -20.14
C LEU A 216 0.72 14.19 -18.76
N CYS A 217 1.83 14.68 -18.20
CA CYS A 217 2.27 14.32 -16.84
C CYS A 217 1.17 14.61 -15.79
N SER A 218 0.53 15.79 -15.88
CA SER A 218 -0.57 16.17 -15.00
C SER A 218 -1.78 15.24 -15.15
N GLN A 219 -2.15 14.86 -16.38
CA GLN A 219 -3.23 13.91 -16.63
C GLN A 219 -2.94 12.53 -16.03
N ILE A 220 -1.72 12.02 -16.20
CA ILE A 220 -1.29 10.76 -15.57
C ILE A 220 -1.37 10.84 -14.05
N ARG A 221 -1.04 11.98 -13.43
CA ARG A 221 -1.15 12.18 -11.98
C ARG A 221 -2.58 12.30 -11.45
N SER A 222 -3.51 12.76 -12.27
CA SER A 222 -4.91 12.95 -11.87
C SER A 222 -5.71 11.66 -11.76
N LEU A 223 -5.32 10.60 -12.47
CA LEU A 223 -6.01 9.31 -12.44
C LEU A 223 -5.54 8.45 -11.27
N GLU A 224 -6.44 7.86 -10.54
CA GLU A 224 -6.16 7.02 -9.37
C GLU A 224 -5.23 5.84 -9.70
N ARG A 225 -5.45 5.16 -10.83
CA ARG A 225 -4.65 4.01 -11.28
C ARG A 225 -3.20 4.35 -11.62
N THR A 226 -2.93 5.57 -12.07
CA THR A 226 -1.60 5.98 -12.54
C THR A 226 -0.93 7.02 -11.63
N ARG A 227 -1.65 7.52 -10.61
CA ARG A 227 -1.14 8.55 -9.68
C ARG A 227 0.20 8.19 -9.04
N SER A 228 0.39 6.94 -8.66
CA SER A 228 1.61 6.47 -7.99
C SER A 228 2.72 6.01 -8.95
N MET A 229 2.45 5.91 -10.26
CA MET A 229 3.42 5.47 -11.26
C MET A 229 4.52 6.53 -11.44
N PRO A 230 5.81 6.18 -11.36
CA PRO A 230 6.89 7.12 -11.60
C PRO A 230 6.85 7.71 -13.02
N ILE A 231 7.11 9.00 -13.11
CA ILE A 231 7.25 9.74 -14.37
C ILE A 231 8.68 10.25 -14.47
N LEU A 232 9.37 9.86 -15.54
CA LEU A 232 10.67 10.40 -15.94
C LEU A 232 10.46 11.25 -17.19
N THR A 233 10.89 12.51 -17.19
CA THR A 233 10.76 13.36 -18.37
C THR A 233 12.07 13.49 -19.14
N ILE A 234 11.97 13.62 -20.46
CA ILE A 234 13.09 13.95 -21.34
C ILE A 234 12.89 15.36 -21.87
N ALA A 235 13.85 16.24 -21.66
CA ALA A 235 13.76 17.66 -21.95
C ALA A 235 14.94 18.15 -22.81
N GLU A 236 14.73 19.21 -23.56
CA GLU A 236 15.81 19.95 -24.24
C GLU A 236 16.49 20.91 -23.26
N ALA A 237 17.68 21.38 -23.60
CA ALA A 237 18.45 22.31 -22.73
C ALA A 237 17.68 23.60 -22.40
N GLU A 238 16.86 24.06 -23.32
CA GLU A 238 16.03 25.26 -23.20
C GLU A 238 14.81 25.07 -22.28
N ASP A 239 14.39 23.83 -22.05
CA ASP A 239 13.18 23.46 -21.26
C ASP A 239 13.38 23.51 -19.74
N ARG A 240 14.48 24.09 -19.25
CA ARG A 240 14.83 24.04 -17.81
C ARG A 240 13.71 24.52 -16.88
N GLN A 241 13.01 25.61 -17.21
CA GLN A 241 11.86 26.07 -16.42
C GLN A 241 10.67 25.10 -16.45
N ARG A 242 10.46 24.44 -17.60
CA ARG A 242 9.40 23.43 -17.72
C ARG A 242 9.71 22.19 -16.89
N VAL A 243 10.98 21.78 -16.83
CA VAL A 243 11.44 20.69 -15.96
C VAL A 243 11.13 20.99 -14.49
N LEU A 244 11.45 22.19 -14.01
CA LEU A 244 11.15 22.59 -12.63
C LEU A 244 9.65 22.55 -12.33
N ARG A 245 8.82 23.10 -13.23
CA ARG A 245 7.35 22.97 -13.12
C ARG A 245 6.89 21.52 -13.13
N GLY A 246 7.54 20.65 -13.91
CA GLY A 246 7.27 19.21 -13.92
C GLY A 246 7.48 18.57 -12.55
N LEU A 247 8.58 18.88 -11.87
CA LEU A 247 8.87 18.40 -10.52
C LEU A 247 7.80 18.87 -9.50
N ASP A 248 7.31 20.09 -9.61
CA ASP A 248 6.22 20.61 -8.78
C ASP A 248 4.89 19.90 -9.08
N LEU A 249 4.63 19.54 -10.34
CA LEU A 249 3.46 18.74 -10.76
C LEU A 249 3.56 17.25 -10.38
N GLY A 250 4.67 16.82 -9.78
CA GLY A 250 4.86 15.45 -9.32
C GLY A 250 5.60 14.53 -10.32
N VAL A 251 6.29 15.07 -11.31
CA VAL A 251 7.31 14.33 -12.08
C VAL A 251 8.39 13.87 -11.09
N ASN A 252 8.82 12.62 -11.20
CA ASN A 252 9.78 12.05 -10.25
C ASN A 252 11.22 12.38 -10.59
N ASP A 253 11.53 12.46 -11.88
CA ASP A 253 12.89 12.70 -12.36
C ASP A 253 12.92 13.21 -13.80
N TYR A 254 14.07 13.66 -14.26
CA TYR A 254 14.23 14.13 -15.63
C TYR A 254 15.62 13.86 -16.19
N LEU A 255 15.74 13.85 -17.50
CA LEU A 255 16.98 13.80 -18.26
C LEU A 255 17.01 14.91 -19.31
N MET A 256 18.16 15.54 -19.44
CA MET A 256 18.38 16.54 -20.51
C MET A 256 18.97 15.88 -21.74
N ARG A 257 18.58 16.33 -22.94
CA ARG A 257 19.22 15.92 -24.18
C ARG A 257 20.58 16.62 -24.34
N PRO A 258 21.56 15.92 -24.91
CA PRO A 258 21.57 14.54 -25.39
C PRO A 258 21.55 13.53 -24.23
N VAL A 259 20.67 12.54 -24.29
CA VAL A 259 20.51 11.53 -23.22
C VAL A 259 21.69 10.55 -23.23
N ASP A 260 22.42 10.48 -22.14
CA ASP A 260 23.42 9.43 -21.94
C ASP A 260 22.74 8.08 -21.61
N ARG A 261 23.23 7.02 -22.24
CA ARG A 261 22.64 5.67 -22.08
C ARG A 261 22.75 5.16 -20.65
N ASN A 262 23.90 5.33 -20.02
CA ASN A 262 24.15 4.77 -18.71
C ASN A 262 23.37 5.55 -17.63
N GLU A 263 23.31 6.89 -17.77
CA GLU A 263 22.48 7.73 -16.90
C GLU A 263 21.00 7.36 -17.01
N LEU A 264 20.48 7.16 -18.24
CA LEU A 264 19.10 6.72 -18.44
C LEU A 264 18.81 5.40 -17.71
N VAL A 265 19.66 4.37 -17.92
CA VAL A 265 19.49 3.05 -17.30
C VAL A 265 19.56 3.13 -15.78
N ALA A 266 20.50 3.91 -15.23
CA ALA A 266 20.66 4.08 -13.79
C ALA A 266 19.45 4.79 -13.15
N ARG A 267 18.91 5.86 -13.77
CA ARG A 267 17.72 6.56 -13.28
C ARG A 267 16.47 5.68 -13.37
N VAL A 268 16.26 4.99 -14.48
CA VAL A 268 15.15 4.05 -14.64
C VAL A 268 15.19 2.99 -13.56
N ARG A 269 16.35 2.38 -13.31
CA ARG A 269 16.54 1.39 -12.23
C ARG A 269 16.16 1.97 -10.86
N THR A 270 16.61 3.17 -10.56
CA THR A 270 16.30 3.86 -9.28
C THR A 270 14.81 4.10 -9.11
N GLN A 271 14.11 4.58 -10.17
CA GLN A 271 12.68 4.85 -10.10
C GLN A 271 11.84 3.56 -9.96
N ILE A 272 12.19 2.50 -10.72
CA ILE A 272 11.48 1.21 -10.64
C ILE A 272 11.71 0.55 -9.27
N ARG A 273 12.95 0.55 -8.75
CA ARG A 273 13.25 0.02 -7.41
C ARG A 273 12.44 0.74 -6.33
N ARG A 274 12.36 2.08 -6.41
CA ARG A 274 11.57 2.90 -5.49
C ARG A 274 10.07 2.58 -5.57
N LYS A 275 9.52 2.46 -6.77
CA LYS A 275 8.12 2.07 -6.96
C LYS A 275 7.82 0.72 -6.31
N ARG A 276 8.62 -0.29 -6.59
CA ARG A 276 8.44 -1.65 -6.04
C ARG A 276 8.51 -1.66 -4.51
N TYR A 277 9.41 -0.87 -3.93
CA TYR A 277 9.47 -0.72 -2.48
C TYR A 277 8.19 -0.11 -1.90
N VAL A 278 7.68 0.96 -2.51
CA VAL A 278 6.41 1.58 -2.10
C VAL A 278 5.24 0.61 -2.25
N ASP A 279 5.18 -0.11 -3.36
CA ASP A 279 4.11 -1.08 -3.62
C ASP A 279 4.16 -2.23 -2.62
N SER A 280 5.35 -2.78 -2.32
CA SER A 280 5.49 -3.85 -1.31
C SER A 280 5.07 -3.39 0.10
N LEU A 281 5.32 -2.14 0.46
CA LEU A 281 4.83 -1.58 1.73
C LEU A 281 3.31 -1.46 1.75
N LYS A 282 2.70 -1.01 0.66
CA LYS A 282 1.23 -0.93 0.53
C LYS A 282 0.59 -2.31 0.64
N ASP A 283 1.13 -3.29 -0.08
CA ASP A 283 0.62 -4.67 -0.07
C ASP A 283 0.70 -5.28 1.34
N ARG A 284 1.78 -5.01 2.08
CA ARG A 284 1.91 -5.45 3.48
C ARG A 284 0.90 -4.78 4.41
N VAL A 285 0.70 -3.46 4.27
CA VAL A 285 -0.32 -2.75 5.05
C VAL A 285 -1.70 -3.30 4.73
N GLN A 286 -2.00 -3.55 3.46
CA GLN A 286 -3.28 -4.12 3.02
C GLN A 286 -3.47 -5.55 3.55
N ALA A 287 -2.47 -6.41 3.42
CA ALA A 287 -2.51 -7.78 3.95
C ALA A 287 -2.71 -7.80 5.48
N SER A 288 -2.08 -6.85 6.19
CA SER A 288 -2.27 -6.69 7.64
C SER A 288 -3.70 -6.28 8.01
N ILE A 289 -4.29 -5.37 7.23
CA ILE A 289 -5.69 -4.99 7.43
C ILE A 289 -6.60 -6.20 7.19
N GLU A 290 -6.37 -6.94 6.11
CA GLU A 290 -7.14 -8.16 5.78
C GLU A 290 -7.03 -9.21 6.89
N MET A 291 -5.82 -9.50 7.38
CA MET A 291 -5.62 -10.42 8.50
C MET A 291 -6.24 -9.91 9.80
N ALA A 292 -6.30 -8.60 10.00
CA ALA A 292 -6.93 -8.01 11.19
C ALA A 292 -8.46 -8.10 11.19
N VAL A 293 -9.09 -8.29 10.00
CA VAL A 293 -10.56 -8.26 9.86
C VAL A 293 -11.16 -9.56 9.33
N VAL A 294 -10.35 -10.52 8.87
CA VAL A 294 -10.79 -11.81 8.32
C VAL A 294 -10.43 -12.94 9.30
N ASP A 295 -11.28 -13.94 9.39
CA ASP A 295 -11.01 -15.22 10.08
C ASP A 295 -10.18 -16.13 9.17
N ALA A 296 -9.00 -16.50 9.60
CA ALA A 296 -8.02 -17.24 8.79
C ALA A 296 -8.53 -18.64 8.36
N LEU A 297 -9.42 -19.26 9.13
CA LEU A 297 -9.92 -20.60 8.84
C LEU A 297 -11.04 -20.58 7.80
N THR A 298 -12.02 -19.68 7.97
CA THR A 298 -13.27 -19.68 7.19
C THR A 298 -13.28 -18.66 6.05
N GLY A 299 -12.34 -17.68 6.06
CA GLY A 299 -12.32 -16.57 5.11
C GLY A 299 -13.50 -15.58 5.26
N LEU A 300 -14.26 -15.68 6.35
CA LEU A 300 -15.30 -14.72 6.72
C LEU A 300 -14.71 -13.55 7.49
N ASN A 301 -15.49 -12.48 7.67
CA ASN A 301 -15.10 -11.43 8.60
C ASN A 301 -15.03 -11.98 10.04
N ASN A 302 -14.07 -11.45 10.81
CA ASN A 302 -13.87 -11.87 12.19
C ASN A 302 -14.68 -11.00 13.18
N ARG A 303 -14.57 -11.31 14.47
CA ARG A 303 -15.23 -10.59 15.56
C ARG A 303 -14.91 -9.10 15.58
N ARG A 304 -13.65 -8.70 15.33
CA ARG A 304 -13.25 -7.28 15.34
C ARG A 304 -13.96 -6.48 14.23
N PHE A 305 -14.09 -7.06 13.07
CA PHE A 305 -14.85 -6.47 11.97
C PHE A 305 -16.32 -6.32 12.31
N PHE A 306 -16.94 -7.38 12.90
CA PHE A 306 -18.31 -7.33 13.37
C PHE A 306 -18.53 -6.16 14.34
N GLU A 307 -17.74 -6.06 15.42
CA GLU A 307 -17.89 -5.05 16.44
C GLU A 307 -17.84 -3.61 15.89
N SER A 308 -16.93 -3.34 14.94
CA SER A 308 -16.80 -2.01 14.33
C SER A 308 -17.92 -1.69 13.34
N HIS A 309 -18.34 -2.67 12.50
CA HIS A 309 -19.32 -2.43 11.45
C HIS A 309 -20.76 -2.50 11.96
N PHE A 310 -21.04 -3.36 12.93
CA PHE A 310 -22.38 -3.51 13.49
C PHE A 310 -22.86 -2.20 14.13
N SER A 311 -22.02 -1.51 14.89
CA SER A 311 -22.35 -0.20 15.48
C SER A 311 -22.71 0.82 14.39
N ALA A 312 -21.92 0.90 13.32
CA ALA A 312 -22.19 1.83 12.22
C ALA A 312 -23.49 1.51 11.46
N LEU A 313 -23.77 0.21 11.23
CA LEU A 313 -25.01 -0.23 10.57
C LEU A 313 -26.24 0.04 11.45
N LEU A 314 -26.12 -0.13 12.76
CA LEU A 314 -27.18 0.17 13.72
C LEU A 314 -27.45 1.68 13.76
N ASP A 315 -26.41 2.51 13.84
CA ASP A 315 -26.54 3.96 13.83
C ASP A 315 -27.26 4.47 12.57
N ASP A 316 -26.89 3.95 11.39
CA ASP A 316 -27.59 4.27 10.13
C ASP A 316 -29.05 3.84 10.16
N ALA A 317 -29.33 2.64 10.68
CA ALA A 317 -30.69 2.10 10.78
C ALA A 317 -31.55 2.95 11.75
N VAL A 318 -30.98 3.42 12.87
CA VAL A 318 -31.65 4.31 13.83
C VAL A 318 -31.93 5.67 13.18
N HIS A 319 -30.92 6.33 12.61
CA HIS A 319 -31.07 7.65 12.00
C HIS A 319 -32.06 7.69 10.84
N ARG A 320 -32.13 6.63 10.06
CA ARG A 320 -33.05 6.53 8.90
C ARG A 320 -34.37 5.83 9.23
N ASN A 321 -34.57 5.45 10.47
CA ASN A 321 -35.71 4.66 10.92
C ASN A 321 -35.99 3.44 10.05
N ARG A 322 -34.91 2.63 9.79
CA ARG A 322 -34.98 1.42 8.95
C ARG A 322 -34.87 0.17 9.83
N PRO A 323 -35.53 -0.94 9.42
CA PRO A 323 -35.39 -2.20 10.13
C PRO A 323 -33.97 -2.72 10.01
N LEU A 324 -33.48 -3.36 11.05
CA LEU A 324 -32.24 -4.12 11.08
C LEU A 324 -32.45 -5.36 11.95
N SER A 325 -32.04 -6.52 11.47
CA SER A 325 -32.10 -7.77 12.23
C SER A 325 -30.71 -8.33 12.46
N LEU A 326 -30.55 -8.96 13.62
CA LEU A 326 -29.32 -9.66 14.03
C LEU A 326 -29.61 -11.14 14.29
N MET A 327 -28.79 -12.00 13.70
CA MET A 327 -28.85 -13.44 13.85
C MET A 327 -27.55 -13.97 14.41
N ILE A 328 -27.61 -14.77 15.48
CA ILE A 328 -26.48 -15.52 16.04
C ILE A 328 -26.71 -17.00 15.76
N LEU A 329 -25.70 -17.66 15.21
CA LEU A 329 -25.74 -19.08 14.87
C LEU A 329 -24.65 -19.82 15.65
N ASP A 330 -24.98 -21.00 16.14
CA ASP A 330 -24.04 -21.87 16.85
C ASP A 330 -24.22 -23.33 16.39
N ILE A 331 -23.11 -23.95 15.99
CA ILE A 331 -23.11 -25.33 15.48
C ILE A 331 -23.38 -26.29 16.63
N ASP A 332 -24.49 -26.99 16.55
CA ASP A 332 -24.88 -27.91 17.60
C ASP A 332 -23.87 -29.04 17.79
N HIS A 333 -23.50 -29.29 19.06
CA HIS A 333 -22.59 -30.38 19.45
C HIS A 333 -21.20 -30.34 18.81
N PHE A 334 -20.70 -29.15 18.41
CA PHE A 334 -19.41 -29.01 17.72
C PHE A 334 -18.23 -29.57 18.53
N LYS A 335 -18.25 -29.42 19.85
CA LYS A 335 -17.26 -30.05 20.74
C LYS A 335 -17.19 -31.56 20.55
N MET A 336 -18.37 -32.25 20.43
CA MET A 336 -18.39 -33.69 20.18
C MET A 336 -17.76 -34.06 18.83
N VAL A 337 -17.90 -33.23 17.82
CA VAL A 337 -17.23 -33.43 16.52
C VAL A 337 -15.70 -33.41 16.70
N ASN A 338 -15.17 -32.44 17.41
CA ASN A 338 -13.72 -32.35 17.70
C ASN A 338 -13.26 -33.56 18.55
N ASP A 339 -14.00 -33.90 19.60
CA ASP A 339 -13.63 -35.00 20.51
C ASP A 339 -13.68 -36.37 19.81
N SER A 340 -14.59 -36.56 18.84
CA SER A 340 -14.77 -37.86 18.14
C SER A 340 -13.96 -37.99 16.86
N HIS A 341 -13.66 -36.89 16.16
CA HIS A 341 -13.09 -36.91 14.80
C HIS A 341 -11.80 -36.07 14.66
N GLY A 342 -11.39 -35.40 15.75
CA GLY A 342 -10.21 -34.52 15.75
C GLY A 342 -10.50 -33.09 15.26
N HIS A 343 -9.57 -32.18 15.56
CA HIS A 343 -9.70 -30.76 15.22
C HIS A 343 -9.71 -30.49 13.70
N ASP A 344 -8.98 -31.27 12.92
CA ASP A 344 -8.97 -31.13 11.45
C ASP A 344 -10.38 -31.36 10.85
N ALA A 345 -11.13 -32.34 11.40
CA ALA A 345 -12.52 -32.59 11.01
C ALA A 345 -13.43 -31.42 11.40
N GLY A 346 -13.25 -30.87 12.58
CA GLY A 346 -13.94 -29.66 13.02
C GLY A 346 -13.67 -28.45 12.10
N ASP A 347 -12.43 -28.28 11.68
CA ASP A 347 -12.03 -27.20 10.76
C ASP A 347 -12.73 -27.34 9.39
N GLU A 348 -12.83 -28.54 8.84
CA GLU A 348 -13.58 -28.81 7.60
C GLU A 348 -15.10 -28.55 7.78
N VAL A 349 -15.67 -28.87 8.94
CA VAL A 349 -17.06 -28.52 9.27
C VAL A 349 -17.23 -27.00 9.29
N LEU A 350 -16.34 -26.23 9.94
CA LEU A 350 -16.42 -24.78 10.01
C LEU A 350 -16.32 -24.12 8.63
N LYS A 351 -15.40 -24.57 7.79
CA LYS A 351 -15.25 -24.09 6.40
C LYS A 351 -16.52 -24.37 5.57
N ALA A 352 -17.02 -25.61 5.65
CA ALA A 352 -18.22 -26.00 4.91
C ALA A 352 -19.48 -25.29 5.42
N PHE A 353 -19.60 -25.06 6.73
CA PHE A 353 -20.67 -24.27 7.34
C PHE A 353 -20.66 -22.82 6.82
N ALA A 354 -19.52 -22.15 6.87
CA ALA A 354 -19.35 -20.79 6.37
C ALA A 354 -19.80 -20.66 4.92
N LEU A 355 -19.38 -21.58 4.05
CA LEU A 355 -19.76 -21.59 2.64
C LEU A 355 -21.27 -21.82 2.43
N ARG A 356 -21.90 -22.71 3.20
CA ARG A 356 -23.34 -22.98 3.09
C ARG A 356 -24.18 -21.80 3.52
N VAL A 357 -23.84 -21.19 4.66
CA VAL A 357 -24.55 -20.01 5.17
C VAL A 357 -24.38 -18.82 4.20
N LYS A 358 -23.17 -18.60 3.69
CA LYS A 358 -22.90 -17.52 2.72
C LYS A 358 -23.74 -17.61 1.45
N ARG A 359 -24.13 -18.82 1.01
CA ARG A 359 -24.97 -19.03 -0.19
C ARG A 359 -26.45 -18.69 0.00
N VAL A 360 -26.92 -18.64 1.24
CA VAL A 360 -28.35 -18.41 1.55
C VAL A 360 -28.65 -17.00 2.04
N ILE A 361 -27.65 -16.17 2.22
CA ILE A 361 -27.77 -14.75 2.57
C ILE A 361 -27.50 -13.85 1.36
N ARG A 362 -27.85 -12.57 1.46
CA ARG A 362 -27.61 -11.56 0.43
C ARG A 362 -26.19 -10.99 0.52
N GLN A 363 -25.69 -10.42 -0.56
CA GLN A 363 -24.41 -9.74 -0.57
C GLN A 363 -24.38 -8.52 0.38
N ALA A 364 -25.52 -7.90 0.67
CA ALA A 364 -25.65 -6.80 1.60
C ALA A 364 -25.65 -7.23 3.08
N ASP A 365 -25.84 -8.53 3.37
CA ASP A 365 -25.82 -9.07 4.71
C ASP A 365 -24.39 -9.30 5.16
N LEU A 366 -24.07 -8.95 6.41
CA LEU A 366 -22.74 -9.08 6.98
C LEU A 366 -22.62 -10.39 7.75
N LEU A 367 -21.86 -11.36 7.22
CA LEU A 367 -21.56 -12.62 7.89
C LEU A 367 -20.17 -12.59 8.53
N CYS A 368 -20.09 -12.87 9.84
CA CYS A 368 -18.86 -12.90 10.61
C CYS A 368 -18.76 -14.21 11.43
N ARG A 369 -17.53 -14.66 11.68
CA ARG A 369 -17.23 -15.69 12.69
C ARG A 369 -16.77 -15.00 13.98
N MET A 370 -17.43 -15.31 15.09
CA MET A 370 -17.11 -14.69 16.39
C MET A 370 -15.98 -15.40 17.13
N GLY A 371 -15.76 -16.67 16.82
CA GLY A 371 -14.78 -17.58 17.40
C GLY A 371 -15.40 -18.95 17.67
N GLY A 372 -14.57 -20.00 17.76
CA GLY A 372 -15.07 -21.35 17.94
C GLY A 372 -16.10 -21.74 16.88
N GLU A 373 -17.30 -22.12 17.32
CA GLU A 373 -18.44 -22.55 16.51
C GLU A 373 -19.53 -21.46 16.31
N GLU A 374 -19.26 -20.21 16.75
CA GLU A 374 -20.23 -19.13 16.74
C GLU A 374 -20.07 -18.22 15.51
N PHE A 375 -21.19 -17.93 14.84
CA PHE A 375 -21.29 -17.03 13.69
C PHE A 375 -22.39 -16.00 13.91
N VAL A 376 -22.24 -14.83 13.29
CA VAL A 376 -23.21 -13.75 13.38
C VAL A 376 -23.53 -13.23 11.98
N ILE A 377 -24.81 -12.92 11.75
CA ILE A 377 -25.27 -12.27 10.52
C ILE A 377 -26.03 -10.99 10.90
N VAL A 378 -25.56 -9.86 10.37
CA VAL A 378 -26.32 -8.58 10.43
C VAL A 378 -27.05 -8.40 9.11
N MET A 379 -28.35 -8.15 9.17
CA MET A 379 -29.23 -7.97 8.00
C MET A 379 -29.80 -6.56 7.97
N PRO A 380 -29.14 -5.61 7.30
CA PRO A 380 -29.64 -4.26 7.14
C PRO A 380 -30.94 -4.21 6.32
N ASN A 381 -31.82 -3.26 6.62
CA ASN A 381 -33.09 -3.07 5.94
C ASN A 381 -33.96 -4.32 5.90
N THR A 382 -33.90 -5.15 6.96
CA THR A 382 -34.60 -6.45 7.01
C THR A 382 -35.41 -6.51 8.29
N PRO A 383 -36.76 -6.55 8.19
CA PRO A 383 -37.64 -6.73 9.34
C PRO A 383 -37.60 -8.18 9.83
N LEU A 384 -38.07 -8.40 11.08
CA LEU A 384 -37.95 -9.66 11.80
C LEU A 384 -38.56 -10.85 11.02
N GLU A 385 -39.74 -10.66 10.43
CA GLU A 385 -40.45 -11.74 9.69
C GLU A 385 -39.66 -12.23 8.48
N VAL A 386 -38.97 -11.31 7.79
CA VAL A 386 -38.10 -11.66 6.65
C VAL A 386 -36.82 -12.33 7.15
N ALA A 387 -36.28 -11.84 8.27
CA ALA A 387 -35.07 -12.42 8.89
C ALA A 387 -35.33 -13.84 9.39
N GLU A 388 -36.53 -14.16 9.90
CA GLU A 388 -36.96 -15.54 10.28
C GLU A 388 -36.93 -16.50 9.09
N LEU A 389 -37.39 -16.04 7.93
CA LEU A 389 -37.34 -16.89 6.71
C LEU A 389 -35.90 -17.15 6.27
N VAL A 390 -35.01 -16.18 6.42
CA VAL A 390 -33.59 -16.33 6.11
C VAL A 390 -32.92 -17.27 7.13
N ALA A 391 -33.24 -17.14 8.41
CA ALA A 391 -32.73 -17.98 9.48
C ALA A 391 -33.15 -19.46 9.30
N GLU A 392 -34.42 -19.71 8.98
CA GLU A 392 -34.90 -21.09 8.74
C GLU A 392 -34.28 -21.67 7.45
N ARG A 393 -34.08 -20.86 6.41
CA ARG A 393 -33.35 -21.28 5.20
C ARG A 393 -31.90 -21.63 5.50
N ALA A 394 -31.22 -20.88 6.36
CA ALA A 394 -29.86 -21.18 6.79
C ALA A 394 -29.81 -22.47 7.61
N ARG A 395 -30.72 -22.64 8.58
CA ARG A 395 -30.83 -23.85 9.38
C ARG A 395 -31.09 -25.09 8.49
N ALA A 396 -32.05 -25.01 7.59
CA ALA A 396 -32.39 -26.08 6.67
C ALA A 396 -31.23 -26.44 5.72
N ALA A 397 -30.49 -25.44 5.22
CA ALA A 397 -29.32 -25.67 4.38
C ALA A 397 -28.18 -26.38 5.13
N VAL A 398 -28.03 -26.11 6.42
CA VAL A 398 -27.04 -26.79 7.26
C VAL A 398 -27.48 -28.24 7.49
N GLN A 399 -28.73 -28.49 7.89
CA GLN A 399 -29.26 -29.80 8.16
C GLN A 399 -29.41 -30.69 6.90
N GLY A 400 -29.70 -30.07 5.75
CA GLY A 400 -30.11 -30.73 4.51
C GLY A 400 -29.04 -31.60 3.82
N ALA A 401 -27.77 -31.41 4.17
CA ALA A 401 -26.67 -32.15 3.55
C ALA A 401 -25.57 -32.49 4.56
N ARG A 402 -25.02 -33.71 4.49
CA ARG A 402 -23.91 -34.13 5.34
C ARG A 402 -22.64 -33.26 5.09
N PHE A 403 -21.80 -33.13 6.10
CA PHE A 403 -20.53 -32.43 6.04
C PHE A 403 -19.40 -33.44 5.86
N GLN A 404 -18.62 -33.27 4.81
CA GLN A 404 -17.39 -34.04 4.61
C GLN A 404 -16.34 -33.57 5.63
N ILE A 405 -15.69 -34.53 6.29
CA ILE A 405 -14.73 -34.27 7.36
C ILE A 405 -13.31 -34.74 7.04
N ASP A 406 -13.11 -35.41 5.91
CA ASP A 406 -11.80 -35.84 5.43
C ASP A 406 -11.78 -36.11 3.93
N ALA A 407 -10.57 -36.32 3.39
CA ALA A 407 -10.34 -36.65 1.99
C ALA A 407 -10.84 -38.09 1.61
N SER A 408 -11.11 -38.96 2.57
CA SER A 408 -11.67 -40.33 2.33
C SER A 408 -13.14 -40.32 2.03
N GLY A 409 -13.82 -39.18 2.14
CA GLY A 409 -15.26 -39.05 1.88
C GLY A 409 -16.14 -39.34 3.08
N ARG A 410 -15.58 -39.51 4.30
CA ARG A 410 -16.39 -39.62 5.51
C ARG A 410 -17.19 -38.33 5.72
N SER A 411 -18.45 -38.48 6.12
CA SER A 411 -19.34 -37.35 6.30
C SER A 411 -20.25 -37.54 7.52
N ILE A 412 -20.53 -36.44 8.22
CA ILE A 412 -21.36 -36.40 9.43
C ILE A 412 -22.55 -35.46 9.26
N PRO A 413 -23.69 -35.72 9.93
CA PRO A 413 -24.78 -34.77 10.01
C PRO A 413 -24.42 -33.66 11.00
N ILE A 414 -24.72 -32.40 10.64
CA ILE A 414 -24.53 -31.22 11.49
C ILE A 414 -25.86 -30.47 11.53
N THR A 415 -26.19 -29.90 12.67
CA THR A 415 -27.30 -28.98 12.85
C THR A 415 -26.84 -27.68 13.46
N VAL A 416 -27.68 -26.66 13.44
CA VAL A 416 -27.38 -25.33 13.96
C VAL A 416 -28.56 -24.78 14.75
N SER A 417 -28.27 -24.21 15.91
CA SER A 417 -29.22 -23.42 16.68
C SER A 417 -29.07 -21.94 16.30
N VAL A 418 -30.18 -21.21 16.14
CA VAL A 418 -30.23 -19.86 15.68
C VAL A 418 -31.01 -19.00 16.65
N GLY A 419 -30.39 -17.93 17.12
CA GLY A 419 -31.02 -16.84 17.86
C GLY A 419 -31.19 -15.61 16.99
N LEU A 420 -32.37 -15.03 16.94
CA LEU A 420 -32.71 -13.93 16.07
C LEU A 420 -33.44 -12.82 16.83
N CYS A 421 -33.12 -11.58 16.55
CA CYS A 421 -33.90 -10.42 16.95
C CYS A 421 -33.85 -9.31 15.88
N ASP A 422 -34.85 -8.44 15.90
CA ASP A 422 -34.75 -7.13 15.22
C ASP A 422 -34.14 -6.08 16.18
N ARG A 423 -33.77 -4.92 15.67
CA ARG A 423 -33.27 -3.84 16.52
C ARG A 423 -34.35 -3.27 17.47
N GLY A 424 -35.63 -3.30 17.05
CA GLY A 424 -36.72 -2.64 17.76
C GLY A 424 -36.47 -1.15 18.01
N GLU A 425 -36.58 -0.73 19.27
CA GLU A 425 -36.26 0.63 19.71
C GLU A 425 -34.83 0.76 20.25
N ASP A 426 -34.04 -0.33 20.25
CA ASP A 426 -32.68 -0.32 20.76
C ASP A 426 -31.79 0.58 19.91
N THR A 427 -30.98 1.40 20.59
CA THR A 427 -29.96 2.27 19.99
C THR A 427 -28.54 1.80 20.30
N SER A 428 -28.39 0.71 21.07
CA SER A 428 -27.10 0.14 21.46
C SER A 428 -26.87 -1.23 20.85
N ALA A 429 -25.73 -1.42 20.20
CA ALA A 429 -25.31 -2.70 19.64
C ALA A 429 -25.27 -3.83 20.67
N ASP A 430 -24.85 -3.53 21.91
CA ASP A 430 -24.79 -4.49 23.02
C ASP A 430 -26.19 -4.99 23.44
N GLN A 431 -27.21 -4.14 23.41
CA GLN A 431 -28.59 -4.52 23.74
C GLN A 431 -29.15 -5.47 22.68
N VAL A 432 -29.00 -5.12 21.41
CA VAL A 432 -29.45 -5.98 20.28
C VAL A 432 -28.72 -7.33 20.34
N TYR A 433 -27.40 -7.33 20.55
CA TYR A 433 -26.61 -8.55 20.65
C TYR A 433 -27.09 -9.44 21.80
N LYS A 434 -27.30 -8.90 22.98
CA LYS A 434 -27.81 -9.63 24.15
C LYS A 434 -29.20 -10.23 23.93
N ARG A 435 -30.07 -9.60 23.15
CA ARG A 435 -31.39 -10.16 22.82
C ARG A 435 -31.27 -11.33 21.89
N ALA A 436 -30.43 -11.24 20.84
CA ALA A 436 -30.17 -12.34 19.94
C ALA A 436 -29.53 -13.55 20.67
N ASP A 437 -28.60 -13.28 21.60
CA ASP A 437 -27.94 -14.31 22.41
C ASP A 437 -28.94 -15.02 23.34
N LYS A 438 -29.85 -14.29 24.00
CA LYS A 438 -30.96 -14.91 24.78
C LYS A 438 -31.85 -15.78 23.91
N ALA A 439 -32.12 -15.36 22.68
CA ALA A 439 -32.87 -16.18 21.73
C ALA A 439 -32.12 -17.47 21.37
N LEU A 440 -30.81 -17.37 21.10
CA LEU A 440 -29.98 -18.56 20.84
C LEU A 440 -29.94 -19.51 22.02
N TYR A 441 -29.79 -19.01 23.24
CA TYR A 441 -29.85 -19.84 24.45
C TYR A 441 -31.17 -20.57 24.57
N ARG A 442 -32.31 -19.92 24.23
CA ARG A 442 -33.64 -20.58 24.19
C ARG A 442 -33.69 -21.68 23.14
N ALA A 443 -33.17 -21.42 21.91
CA ALA A 443 -33.11 -22.43 20.85
C ALA A 443 -32.32 -23.67 21.28
N LYS A 444 -31.19 -23.49 21.98
CA LYS A 444 -30.39 -24.60 22.52
C LYS A 444 -31.11 -25.41 23.60
N ASN A 445 -31.83 -24.74 24.51
CA ASN A 445 -32.54 -25.41 25.61
C ASN A 445 -33.81 -26.14 25.16
N GLU A 446 -34.50 -25.66 24.15
CA GLU A 446 -35.72 -26.26 23.63
C GLU A 446 -35.46 -27.45 22.68
N GLY A 447 -34.22 -27.93 22.56
CA GLY A 447 -33.89 -29.16 21.83
C GLY A 447 -33.04 -28.94 20.60
N ARG A 448 -32.40 -27.76 20.43
CA ARG A 448 -31.47 -27.43 19.33
C ARG A 448 -32.11 -27.52 17.93
N ASN A 449 -31.29 -27.37 16.87
CA ASN A 449 -31.67 -27.45 15.46
C ASN A 449 -32.95 -26.65 15.15
N ARG A 450 -33.00 -25.40 15.62
CA ARG A 450 -34.16 -24.51 15.48
C ARG A 450 -33.78 -23.04 15.47
N VAL A 451 -34.71 -22.25 15.00
CA VAL A 451 -34.68 -20.79 15.10
C VAL A 451 -35.55 -20.38 16.30
N ALA A 452 -35.03 -19.52 17.15
CA ALA A 452 -35.79 -18.80 18.16
C ALA A 452 -35.67 -17.30 17.90
N ALA A 453 -36.80 -16.64 17.74
CA ALA A 453 -36.85 -15.19 17.53
C ALA A 453 -37.37 -14.49 18.78
N VAL A 454 -36.86 -13.27 19.02
CA VAL A 454 -37.37 -12.35 20.04
C VAL A 454 -37.66 -11.01 19.35
N ALA A 455 -38.96 -10.69 19.28
CA ALA A 455 -39.36 -9.33 18.92
C ALA A 455 -38.96 -8.33 20.01
N ALA A 456 -38.77 -7.07 19.61
CA ALA A 456 -38.46 -5.99 20.52
C ALA A 456 -39.60 -5.70 21.51
#